data_8161f537a9860765e8a5c6c82cfea183
#
_entry.id   8161f537a9860765e8a5c6c82cfea183
#
_cell.length_a   1.000
_cell.length_b   1.000
_cell.length_c   1.000
_cell.angle_alpha   90.00
_cell.angle_beta   90.00
_cell.angle_gamma   90.00
#
_symmetry.space_group_name_H-M   'P 1'
#
loop_
_entity.id
_entity.type
_entity.pdbx_description
1 polymer ?
#
loop_
_entity_poly.entity_id
_entity_poly.type
_entity_poly.pdbx_seq_one_letter_code
_entity_poly.pdbx_strand_id
1 'polypeptide(L)'
;YHPHGDSSIYDTLVRLAQDFNVRYPLVDGQGNFGNIDGDSAAAYRYTEARMTHAAELLLDGLGENAVDFRANYAENDEEPVVLPAGFPNLLCNGATGIAVGMATSIPPHNAAEVIDAARFLIETPKATTADLMQFVKGPDFPTGGVIVESHESMLEAYETGRGGFRMRAKWEVEDTGRGTYQIIVTEIPYQVQKSRLLEKLGELLEQKKLPLLDDVRDESAEDVRLVLVPRAKTVEPDVLMESLFKSCDLETRFSMNMNVLHKGAPQVMGLKDVLLAYLEHRREVVVRRAEFRLDKIEKRLHLLDGYLIAYLNIDEVIRIIREEDEPKQVMIARFGITDIQAEAILNLRLRALRKLEEMEIRGEHTKLVEERDELVKLIGSTRRQWTTVSKQLKAARDQLTEDPALGDRRAAFEDAPDVDLAAALEASRPKEPLTVVLSAQGWIRGMKGHGLDPDSTKFKDGDELYLSEEVMSTDKIILMASDGRAFTLMADKLPGGRGHGEPIRLSIELEDSVDIVAMFKLEDERKRVMASTVGYGFIVTEKELESNRKAGKQAVNTGDGTLNVCMPVEGDMLAVVGSNRKMLIFPLDELPEMSRGKGNKLQAYRGKDTLAD
;
A
#
# COMPACT_ATOMS: atom_id res chain seq x y z
N TYR A 1 35.79 -13.64 4.46
CA TYR A 1 34.65 -14.31 3.80
C TYR A 1 33.72 -13.32 3.11
N HIS A 2 33.42 -12.13 3.70
CA HIS A 2 32.38 -11.21 3.23
C HIS A 2 32.94 -9.79 3.12
N PRO A 3 32.53 -8.97 2.08
CA PRO A 3 33.01 -7.59 1.90
C PRO A 3 32.50 -6.61 2.97
N HIS A 4 31.52 -7.01 3.77
CA HIS A 4 30.90 -6.17 4.80
C HIS A 4 31.27 -6.63 6.21
N GLY A 5 31.21 -5.71 7.18
CA GLY A 5 31.43 -5.99 8.58
C GLY A 5 30.29 -6.82 9.22
N ASP A 6 30.57 -7.35 10.41
CA ASP A 6 29.66 -8.18 11.21
C ASP A 6 28.31 -7.49 11.51
N SER A 7 28.31 -6.18 11.75
CA SER A 7 27.08 -5.42 12.00
C SER A 7 26.12 -5.48 10.81
N SER A 8 26.61 -5.29 9.58
CA SER A 8 25.75 -5.36 8.37
C SER A 8 25.21 -6.77 8.15
N ILE A 9 26.00 -7.81 8.45
CA ILE A 9 25.57 -9.20 8.36
C ILE A 9 24.49 -9.47 9.40
N TYR A 10 24.69 -9.01 10.65
CA TYR A 10 23.73 -9.19 11.73
C TYR A 10 22.41 -8.44 11.44
N ASP A 11 22.46 -7.19 10.97
CA ASP A 11 21.26 -6.43 10.60
C ASP A 11 20.44 -7.13 9.51
N THR A 12 21.13 -7.79 8.57
CA THR A 12 20.45 -8.59 7.52
C THR A 12 19.81 -9.84 8.12
N LEU A 13 20.53 -10.54 9.00
CA LEU A 13 20.00 -11.70 9.72
C LEU A 13 18.77 -11.33 10.56
N VAL A 14 18.82 -10.19 11.25
CA VAL A 14 17.69 -9.65 12.02
C VAL A 14 16.46 -9.46 11.11
N ARG A 15 16.62 -8.84 9.94
CA ARG A 15 15.50 -8.64 9.00
C ARG A 15 14.90 -9.94 8.50
N LEU A 16 15.74 -10.97 8.29
CA LEU A 16 15.27 -12.29 7.85
C LEU A 16 14.54 -13.07 8.96
N ALA A 17 14.65 -12.64 10.22
CA ALA A 17 13.95 -13.21 11.36
C ALA A 17 12.62 -12.49 11.69
N GLN A 18 12.41 -11.26 11.17
CA GLN A 18 11.24 -10.44 11.48
C GLN A 18 10.04 -10.84 10.63
N ASP A 19 9.00 -11.38 11.25
CA ASP A 19 7.76 -11.84 10.61
C ASP A 19 6.87 -10.73 10.05
N PHE A 20 7.14 -9.47 10.44
CA PHE A 20 6.54 -8.26 9.87
C PHE A 20 7.33 -7.68 8.68
N ASN A 21 8.57 -8.15 8.44
CA ASN A 21 9.41 -7.74 7.31
C ASN A 21 9.39 -8.75 6.16
N VAL A 22 9.39 -10.05 6.46
CA VAL A 22 9.41 -11.13 5.48
C VAL A 22 8.20 -12.03 5.66
N ARG A 23 7.60 -12.45 4.56
CA ARG A 23 6.39 -13.29 4.60
C ARG A 23 6.69 -14.71 5.07
N TYR A 24 7.86 -15.21 4.71
CA TYR A 24 8.41 -16.51 5.11
C TYR A 24 9.79 -16.30 5.74
N PRO A 25 9.87 -16.12 7.07
CA PRO A 25 11.14 -15.93 7.75
C PRO A 25 12.15 -17.03 7.42
N LEU A 26 13.38 -16.65 7.15
CA LEU A 26 14.48 -17.58 6.87
C LEU A 26 15.33 -17.87 8.11
N VAL A 27 15.20 -17.04 9.12
CA VAL A 27 15.88 -17.16 10.41
C VAL A 27 14.83 -17.30 11.50
N ASP A 28 15.00 -18.33 12.33
CA ASP A 28 14.28 -18.49 13.59
C ASP A 28 15.17 -17.91 14.70
N GLY A 29 14.77 -16.77 15.23
CA GLY A 29 15.52 -16.00 16.22
C GLY A 29 15.01 -16.21 17.64
N GLN A 30 15.94 -16.31 18.59
CA GLN A 30 15.64 -16.31 20.02
C GLN A 30 16.25 -15.08 20.68
N GLY A 31 15.44 -14.29 21.35
CA GLY A 31 15.80 -13.02 21.95
C GLY A 31 15.05 -11.84 21.30
N ASN A 32 15.55 -10.62 21.49
CA ASN A 32 14.94 -9.43 20.93
C ASN A 32 15.49 -9.14 19.52
N PHE A 33 14.68 -9.39 18.51
CA PHE A 33 14.96 -9.10 17.09
C PHE A 33 14.25 -7.83 16.58
N GLY A 34 13.91 -6.89 17.49
CA GLY A 34 13.17 -5.70 17.13
C GLY A 34 11.66 -5.95 17.05
N ASN A 35 10.89 -4.91 16.73
CA ASN A 35 9.44 -4.96 16.65
C ASN A 35 8.90 -4.02 15.55
N ILE A 36 7.58 -4.05 15.36
CA ILE A 36 6.87 -3.23 14.37
C ILE A 36 6.86 -1.73 14.73
N ASP A 37 7.16 -1.37 15.98
CA ASP A 37 7.34 0.03 16.41
C ASP A 37 8.61 0.65 15.86
N GLY A 38 9.54 -0.18 15.39
CA GLY A 38 10.83 0.26 14.86
C GLY A 38 11.94 0.25 15.90
N ASP A 39 11.72 -0.42 17.05
CA ASP A 39 12.76 -0.65 18.03
C ASP A 39 13.86 -1.53 17.46
N SER A 40 15.10 -1.20 17.79
CA SER A 40 16.26 -1.96 17.33
C SER A 40 16.35 -3.32 17.99
N ALA A 41 16.88 -4.31 17.25
CA ALA A 41 17.24 -5.59 17.82
C ALA A 41 18.31 -5.43 18.92
N ALA A 42 18.34 -6.38 19.86
CA ALA A 42 19.42 -6.48 20.84
C ALA A 42 20.77 -6.76 20.13
N ALA A 43 21.88 -6.40 20.76
CA ALA A 43 23.19 -6.74 20.22
C ALA A 43 23.34 -8.27 20.08
N TYR A 44 24.05 -8.72 19.04
CA TYR A 44 24.17 -10.13 18.66
C TYR A 44 24.65 -11.07 19.79
N ARG A 45 25.35 -10.55 20.81
CA ARG A 45 25.78 -11.34 21.98
C ARG A 45 24.64 -11.74 22.92
N TYR A 46 23.43 -11.21 22.70
CA TYR A 46 22.22 -11.51 23.48
C TYR A 46 21.16 -12.26 22.68
N THR A 47 21.46 -12.64 21.45
CA THR A 47 20.52 -13.32 20.56
C THR A 47 21.10 -14.64 20.07
N GLU A 48 20.21 -15.58 19.77
CA GLU A 48 20.53 -16.85 19.12
C GLU A 48 19.71 -16.95 17.82
N ALA A 49 20.25 -17.67 16.85
CA ALA A 49 19.61 -17.83 15.55
C ALA A 49 19.84 -19.23 14.98
N ARG A 50 18.83 -19.75 14.30
CA ARG A 50 18.90 -20.98 13.51
C ARG A 50 18.13 -20.82 12.21
N MET A 51 18.33 -21.72 11.26
CA MET A 51 17.57 -21.73 10.00
C MET A 51 16.15 -22.23 10.27
N THR A 52 15.22 -21.66 9.50
CA THR A 52 13.84 -22.16 9.40
C THR A 52 13.74 -23.26 8.34
N HIS A 53 12.62 -23.97 8.28
CA HIS A 53 12.33 -24.91 7.20
C HIS A 53 12.31 -24.24 5.82
N ALA A 54 11.87 -22.98 5.73
CA ALA A 54 11.93 -22.21 4.50
C ALA A 54 13.38 -22.01 4.01
N ALA A 55 14.30 -21.72 4.93
CA ALA A 55 15.74 -21.62 4.62
C ALA A 55 16.33 -22.98 4.19
N GLU A 56 15.96 -24.07 4.86
CA GLU A 56 16.39 -25.42 4.50
C GLU A 56 15.96 -25.78 3.06
N LEU A 57 14.72 -25.47 2.69
CA LEU A 57 14.21 -25.66 1.31
C LEU A 57 15.00 -24.89 0.26
N LEU A 58 15.52 -23.71 0.60
CA LEU A 58 16.35 -22.93 -0.33
C LEU A 58 17.73 -23.55 -0.56
N LEU A 59 18.29 -24.19 0.47
CA LEU A 59 19.65 -24.74 0.49
C LEU A 59 19.71 -26.22 0.12
N ASP A 60 18.57 -26.92 0.07
CA ASP A 60 18.51 -28.36 -0.17
C ASP A 60 19.20 -28.76 -1.49
N GLY A 61 20.17 -29.64 -1.36
CA GLY A 61 20.99 -30.13 -2.46
C GLY A 61 22.21 -29.28 -2.79
N LEU A 62 22.55 -28.24 -2.01
CA LEU A 62 23.70 -27.37 -2.26
C LEU A 62 25.03 -28.17 -2.37
N GLY A 63 25.21 -29.20 -1.55
CA GLY A 63 26.37 -30.11 -1.60
C GLY A 63 26.32 -31.18 -2.69
N GLU A 64 25.33 -31.14 -3.59
CA GLU A 64 25.08 -32.14 -4.62
C GLU A 64 25.31 -31.60 -6.07
N ASN A 65 26.21 -30.64 -6.22
CA ASN A 65 26.50 -29.99 -7.50
C ASN A 65 25.25 -29.36 -8.17
N ALA A 66 24.28 -28.95 -7.35
CA ALA A 66 22.99 -28.43 -7.82
C ALA A 66 23.12 -27.09 -8.56
N VAL A 67 24.10 -26.29 -8.20
CA VAL A 67 24.36 -24.94 -8.73
C VAL A 67 25.85 -24.70 -8.93
N ASP A 68 26.19 -23.65 -9.67
CA ASP A 68 27.58 -23.21 -9.82
C ASP A 68 28.07 -22.47 -8.59
N PHE A 69 29.38 -22.61 -8.34
CA PHE A 69 30.11 -21.90 -7.29
C PHE A 69 31.11 -20.93 -7.90
N ARG A 70 31.43 -19.89 -7.16
CA ARG A 70 32.47 -18.92 -7.47
C ARG A 70 33.32 -18.65 -6.24
N ALA A 71 34.54 -18.14 -6.42
CA ALA A 71 35.34 -17.70 -5.30
C ALA A 71 34.61 -16.64 -4.48
N ASN A 72 34.71 -16.73 -3.16
CA ASN A 72 34.22 -15.73 -2.23
C ASN A 72 35.04 -14.43 -2.34
N TYR A 73 34.66 -13.39 -1.60
CA TYR A 73 35.35 -12.09 -1.60
C TYR A 73 36.86 -12.21 -1.23
N ALA A 74 37.22 -13.10 -0.34
CA ALA A 74 38.60 -13.28 0.13
C ALA A 74 39.39 -14.27 -0.74
N GLU A 75 38.79 -14.89 -1.76
CA GLU A 75 39.38 -15.91 -2.65
C GLU A 75 39.99 -17.12 -1.89
N ASN A 76 39.49 -17.40 -0.68
CA ASN A 76 39.98 -18.50 0.16
C ASN A 76 38.93 -19.62 0.33
N ASP A 77 37.75 -19.46 -0.21
CA ASP A 77 36.63 -20.40 -0.19
C ASP A 77 35.70 -20.13 -1.37
N GLU A 78 34.67 -20.94 -1.53
CA GLU A 78 33.69 -20.82 -2.60
C GLU A 78 32.30 -20.51 -2.04
N GLU A 79 31.51 -19.74 -2.79
CA GLU A 79 30.12 -19.43 -2.51
C GLU A 79 29.23 -19.77 -3.72
N PRO A 80 27.97 -20.20 -3.53
CA PRO A 80 27.07 -20.47 -4.64
C PRO A 80 26.73 -19.17 -5.38
N VAL A 81 26.68 -19.24 -6.71
CA VAL A 81 26.25 -18.12 -7.57
C VAL A 81 24.78 -17.82 -7.37
N VAL A 82 23.97 -18.88 -7.21
CA VAL A 82 22.54 -18.86 -6.90
C VAL A 82 22.23 -20.04 -5.98
N LEU A 83 21.12 -19.98 -5.23
CA LEU A 83 20.69 -21.10 -4.41
C LEU A 83 19.90 -22.12 -5.22
N PRO A 84 19.84 -23.41 -4.80
CA PRO A 84 18.98 -24.41 -5.42
C PRO A 84 17.50 -24.03 -5.42
N ALA A 85 17.03 -23.30 -4.42
CA ALA A 85 15.72 -22.66 -4.30
C ALA A 85 14.53 -23.65 -4.47
N GLY A 86 14.29 -24.49 -3.45
CA GLY A 86 13.20 -25.48 -3.44
C GLY A 86 11.80 -24.88 -3.58
N PHE A 87 11.64 -23.60 -3.35
CA PHE A 87 10.41 -22.82 -3.60
C PHE A 87 10.76 -21.44 -4.21
N PRO A 88 9.82 -20.73 -4.85
CA PRO A 88 10.06 -19.46 -5.55
C PRO A 88 10.18 -18.27 -4.58
N ASN A 89 11.24 -18.26 -3.76
CA ASN A 89 11.45 -17.29 -2.69
C ASN A 89 11.42 -15.84 -3.15
N LEU A 90 11.90 -15.54 -4.37
CA LEU A 90 11.87 -14.18 -4.92
C LEU A 90 10.45 -13.60 -4.95
N LEU A 91 9.46 -14.40 -5.32
CA LEU A 91 8.05 -13.98 -5.31
C LEU A 91 7.43 -14.13 -3.93
N CYS A 92 7.78 -15.18 -3.16
CA CYS A 92 7.17 -15.44 -1.86
C CYS A 92 7.56 -14.40 -0.80
N ASN A 93 8.84 -14.01 -0.73
CA ASN A 93 9.32 -12.98 0.20
C ASN A 93 9.46 -11.60 -0.44
N GLY A 94 9.36 -11.51 -1.78
CA GLY A 94 9.65 -10.28 -2.47
C GLY A 94 11.13 -9.89 -2.41
N ALA A 95 11.45 -8.73 -2.96
CA ALA A 95 12.77 -8.14 -2.89
C ALA A 95 12.67 -6.62 -3.09
N THR A 96 13.46 -5.87 -2.34
CA THR A 96 13.61 -4.43 -2.52
C THR A 96 15.09 -4.07 -2.48
N GLY A 97 15.57 -3.39 -3.50
CA GLY A 97 16.97 -3.01 -3.59
C GLY A 97 17.23 -1.91 -4.61
N ILE A 98 18.28 -1.14 -4.33
CA ILE A 98 18.72 -0.04 -5.18
C ILE A 98 20.17 -0.32 -5.58
N ALA A 99 20.42 -0.46 -6.89
CA ALA A 99 21.74 -0.60 -7.47
C ALA A 99 22.07 0.62 -8.32
N VAL A 100 23.30 0.70 -8.81
CA VAL A 100 23.70 1.79 -9.71
C VAL A 100 22.95 1.65 -11.04
N GLY A 101 22.13 2.63 -11.35
CA GLY A 101 21.36 2.69 -12.60
C GLY A 101 20.13 1.78 -12.67
N MET A 102 19.81 1.04 -11.61
CA MET A 102 18.63 0.16 -11.58
C MET A 102 18.10 -0.04 -10.16
N ALA A 103 16.81 -0.30 -10.05
CA ALA A 103 16.16 -0.66 -8.79
C ALA A 103 15.22 -1.84 -9.02
N THR A 104 15.02 -2.64 -7.98
CA THR A 104 14.00 -3.68 -7.94
C THR A 104 13.07 -3.46 -6.75
N SER A 105 11.80 -3.76 -6.93
CA SER A 105 10.79 -3.72 -5.89
C SER A 105 9.72 -4.75 -6.23
N ILE A 106 9.80 -5.90 -5.59
CA ILE A 106 8.93 -7.06 -5.82
C ILE A 106 8.15 -7.30 -4.52
N PRO A 107 6.81 -7.23 -4.54
CA PRO A 107 6.01 -7.50 -3.35
C PRO A 107 6.06 -8.98 -2.97
N PRO A 108 5.91 -9.31 -1.69
CA PRO A 108 5.75 -10.69 -1.25
C PRO A 108 4.40 -11.28 -1.67
N HIS A 109 4.34 -12.62 -1.84
CA HIS A 109 3.14 -13.35 -2.25
C HIS A 109 2.95 -14.60 -1.41
N ASN A 110 1.74 -15.13 -1.39
CA ASN A 110 1.44 -16.40 -0.74
C ASN A 110 2.12 -17.57 -1.47
N ALA A 111 2.90 -18.38 -0.74
CA ALA A 111 3.68 -19.47 -1.33
C ALA A 111 2.80 -20.55 -1.96
N ALA A 112 1.65 -20.88 -1.35
CA ALA A 112 0.73 -21.85 -1.94
C ALA A 112 0.21 -21.38 -3.30
N GLU A 113 -0.21 -20.12 -3.40
CA GLU A 113 -0.70 -19.52 -4.63
C GLU A 113 0.37 -19.50 -5.73
N VAL A 114 1.59 -19.07 -5.40
CA VAL A 114 2.72 -19.00 -6.36
C VAL A 114 3.15 -20.40 -6.82
N ILE A 115 3.22 -21.36 -5.88
CA ILE A 115 3.60 -22.74 -6.22
C ILE A 115 2.52 -23.42 -7.05
N ASP A 116 1.24 -23.22 -6.72
CA ASP A 116 0.14 -23.79 -7.51
C ASP A 116 0.11 -23.19 -8.93
N ALA A 117 0.35 -21.89 -9.09
CA ALA A 117 0.53 -21.24 -10.39
C ALA A 117 1.73 -21.81 -11.17
N ALA A 118 2.87 -22.02 -10.50
CA ALA A 118 4.05 -22.63 -11.11
C ALA A 118 3.78 -24.08 -11.59
N ARG A 119 3.07 -24.87 -10.80
CA ARG A 119 2.68 -26.23 -11.17
C ARG A 119 1.68 -26.26 -12.33
N PHE A 120 0.70 -25.33 -12.31
CA PHE A 120 -0.23 -25.16 -13.43
C PHE A 120 0.51 -24.79 -14.73
N LEU A 121 1.54 -23.96 -14.64
CA LEU A 121 2.36 -23.56 -15.80
C LEU A 121 3.19 -24.73 -16.37
N ILE A 122 3.61 -25.70 -15.54
CA ILE A 122 4.23 -26.95 -16.01
C ILE A 122 3.24 -27.76 -16.86
N GLU A 123 1.98 -27.86 -16.43
CA GLU A 123 0.93 -28.61 -17.11
C GLU A 123 0.41 -27.87 -18.35
N THR A 124 0.37 -26.53 -18.29
CA THR A 124 -0.16 -25.66 -19.33
C THR A 124 0.85 -24.56 -19.73
N PRO A 125 1.91 -24.89 -20.49
CA PRO A 125 2.99 -23.94 -20.82
C PRO A 125 2.55 -22.69 -21.60
N LYS A 126 1.37 -22.73 -22.23
CA LYS A 126 0.78 -21.62 -22.98
C LYS A 126 -0.13 -20.74 -22.14
N ALA A 127 -0.30 -21.02 -20.84
CA ALA A 127 -1.12 -20.22 -19.95
C ALA A 127 -0.72 -18.73 -20.02
N THR A 128 -1.72 -17.85 -19.96
CA THR A 128 -1.53 -16.40 -19.90
C THR A 128 -1.30 -15.94 -18.47
N THR A 129 -0.89 -14.69 -18.27
CA THR A 129 -0.81 -14.09 -16.92
C THR A 129 -2.17 -14.08 -16.24
N ALA A 130 -3.25 -13.82 -16.99
CA ALA A 130 -4.62 -13.89 -16.46
C ALA A 130 -5.00 -15.29 -15.95
N ASP A 131 -4.55 -16.36 -16.64
CA ASP A 131 -4.76 -17.73 -16.16
C ASP A 131 -4.01 -18.00 -14.85
N LEU A 132 -2.80 -17.47 -14.70
CA LEU A 132 -1.98 -17.60 -13.49
C LEU A 132 -2.59 -16.83 -12.31
N MET A 133 -3.26 -15.72 -12.57
CA MET A 133 -3.95 -14.93 -11.54
C MET A 133 -5.21 -15.62 -10.97
N GLN A 134 -5.66 -16.74 -11.54
CA GLN A 134 -6.64 -17.58 -10.87
C GLN A 134 -6.07 -18.21 -9.59
N PHE A 135 -4.76 -18.39 -9.52
CA PHE A 135 -4.02 -18.89 -8.37
C PHE A 135 -3.41 -17.73 -7.56
N VAL A 136 -2.58 -16.89 -8.19
CA VAL A 136 -1.94 -15.73 -7.57
C VAL A 136 -2.92 -14.56 -7.59
N LYS A 137 -3.62 -14.36 -6.49
CA LYS A 137 -4.64 -13.31 -6.38
C LYS A 137 -4.06 -11.90 -6.31
N GLY A 138 -2.80 -11.78 -5.89
CA GLY A 138 -2.09 -10.52 -5.71
C GLY A 138 -1.02 -10.63 -4.62
N PRO A 139 -0.39 -9.53 -4.22
CA PRO A 139 0.55 -9.51 -3.11
C PRO A 139 -0.06 -10.06 -1.82
N ASP A 140 0.79 -10.64 -0.95
CA ASP A 140 0.42 -11.12 0.36
C ASP A 140 1.43 -10.59 1.39
N PHE A 141 1.13 -9.41 1.93
CA PHE A 141 2.06 -8.69 2.79
C PHE A 141 2.17 -9.32 4.18
N PRO A 142 3.36 -9.35 4.79
CA PRO A 142 3.59 -9.92 6.12
C PRO A 142 2.70 -9.32 7.21
N THR A 143 2.41 -8.02 7.13
CA THR A 143 1.58 -7.29 8.10
C THR A 143 0.09 -7.34 7.79
N GLY A 144 -0.33 -8.11 6.78
CA GLY A 144 -1.73 -8.16 6.35
C GLY A 144 -2.17 -6.90 5.62
N GLY A 145 -3.24 -6.28 6.10
CA GLY A 145 -3.85 -5.10 5.50
C GLY A 145 -4.81 -5.43 4.36
N VAL A 146 -5.30 -4.40 3.70
CA VAL A 146 -6.30 -4.48 2.62
C VAL A 146 -5.74 -3.87 1.35
N ILE A 147 -5.70 -4.64 0.27
CA ILE A 147 -5.29 -4.18 -1.06
C ILE A 147 -6.51 -3.62 -1.77
N VAL A 148 -6.39 -2.37 -2.25
CA VAL A 148 -7.47 -1.61 -2.88
C VAL A 148 -7.08 -1.25 -4.31
N GLU A 149 -6.98 -2.27 -5.17
CA GLU A 149 -6.66 -2.11 -6.60
C GLU A 149 -7.62 -2.91 -7.47
N SER A 150 -7.94 -2.38 -8.65
CA SER A 150 -8.77 -3.10 -9.61
C SER A 150 -8.06 -4.33 -10.17
N HIS A 151 -8.82 -5.33 -10.55
CA HIS A 151 -8.27 -6.54 -11.17
C HIS A 151 -7.49 -6.23 -12.46
N GLU A 152 -7.96 -5.28 -13.26
CA GLU A 152 -7.30 -4.85 -14.48
C GLU A 152 -5.94 -4.20 -14.21
N SER A 153 -5.85 -3.33 -13.19
CA SER A 153 -4.58 -2.70 -12.77
C SER A 153 -3.57 -3.74 -12.29
N MET A 154 -4.03 -4.74 -11.52
CA MET A 154 -3.18 -5.84 -11.06
C MET A 154 -2.71 -6.73 -12.22
N LEU A 155 -3.59 -7.05 -13.18
CA LEU A 155 -3.24 -7.82 -14.36
C LEU A 155 -2.17 -7.11 -15.18
N GLU A 156 -2.37 -5.83 -15.49
CA GLU A 156 -1.38 -5.02 -16.23
C GLU A 156 -0.03 -4.99 -15.49
N ALA A 157 -0.06 -4.83 -14.17
CA ALA A 157 1.14 -4.84 -13.35
C ALA A 157 1.90 -6.17 -13.47
N TYR A 158 1.22 -7.31 -13.39
CA TYR A 158 1.82 -8.64 -13.52
C TYR A 158 2.23 -9.01 -14.96
N GLU A 159 1.57 -8.44 -15.97
CA GLU A 159 1.99 -8.63 -17.37
C GLU A 159 3.26 -7.84 -17.69
N THR A 160 3.32 -6.59 -17.26
CA THR A 160 4.44 -5.69 -17.59
C THR A 160 5.62 -5.79 -16.61
N GLY A 161 5.42 -6.36 -15.42
CA GLY A 161 6.38 -6.34 -14.32
C GLY A 161 6.50 -4.97 -13.65
N ARG A 162 5.62 -4.01 -13.94
CA ARG A 162 5.58 -2.65 -13.38
C ARG A 162 4.18 -2.25 -13.01
N GLY A 163 4.02 -1.64 -11.84
CA GLY A 163 2.73 -1.18 -11.36
C GLY A 163 2.81 -0.68 -9.94
N GLY A 164 1.67 -0.69 -9.26
CA GLY A 164 1.63 -0.32 -7.85
C GLY A 164 0.37 -0.83 -7.20
N PHE A 165 0.47 -1.16 -5.93
CA PHE A 165 -0.62 -1.66 -5.12
C PHE A 165 -0.90 -0.69 -3.99
N ARG A 166 -2.11 -0.16 -3.91
CA ARG A 166 -2.57 0.60 -2.74
C ARG A 166 -2.92 -0.37 -1.64
N MET A 167 -2.38 -0.11 -0.48
CA MET A 167 -2.55 -0.94 0.70
C MET A 167 -3.05 -0.08 1.84
N ARG A 168 -4.14 -0.48 2.46
CA ARG A 168 -4.79 0.16 3.59
C ARG A 168 -4.62 -0.64 4.85
N ALA A 169 -4.63 0.04 5.98
CA ALA A 169 -4.79 -0.57 7.28
C ALA A 169 -6.12 -1.32 7.36
N LYS A 170 -6.14 -2.45 8.08
CA LYS A 170 -7.38 -3.15 8.42
C LYS A 170 -7.92 -2.61 9.71
N TRP A 171 -9.21 -2.43 9.78
CA TRP A 171 -9.86 -1.83 10.92
C TRP A 171 -11.26 -2.41 11.16
N GLU A 172 -11.75 -2.22 12.36
CA GLU A 172 -13.10 -2.63 12.77
C GLU A 172 -13.73 -1.58 13.67
N VAL A 173 -15.05 -1.60 13.78
CA VAL A 173 -15.80 -0.72 14.67
C VAL A 173 -16.13 -1.45 15.97
N GLU A 174 -15.77 -0.83 17.09
CA GLU A 174 -16.08 -1.34 18.42
C GLU A 174 -17.11 -0.42 19.08
N ASP A 175 -18.27 -1.00 19.48
CA ASP A 175 -19.32 -0.27 20.22
C ASP A 175 -18.89 -0.09 21.67
N THR A 176 -18.79 1.16 22.13
CA THR A 176 -18.45 1.52 23.51
C THR A 176 -19.69 1.72 24.39
N GLY A 177 -20.89 1.50 23.84
CA GLY A 177 -22.17 1.67 24.52
C GLY A 177 -22.72 3.09 24.44
N ARG A 178 -24.00 3.28 24.78
CA ARG A 178 -24.76 4.54 24.71
C ARG A 178 -24.76 5.21 23.32
N GLY A 179 -24.58 4.39 22.25
CA GLY A 179 -24.52 4.86 20.88
C GLY A 179 -23.22 5.62 20.56
N THR A 180 -22.15 5.35 21.29
CA THR A 180 -20.78 5.79 20.97
C THR A 180 -19.98 4.61 20.46
N TYR A 181 -19.00 4.85 19.62
CA TYR A 181 -18.12 3.85 19.04
C TYR A 181 -16.67 4.35 18.98
N GLN A 182 -15.76 3.43 18.82
CA GLN A 182 -14.36 3.69 18.46
C GLN A 182 -13.95 2.80 17.30
N ILE A 183 -12.94 3.22 16.55
CA ILE A 183 -12.36 2.42 15.47
C ILE A 183 -11.08 1.78 15.99
N ILE A 184 -10.94 0.49 15.77
CA ILE A 184 -9.76 -0.28 16.12
C ILE A 184 -9.02 -0.62 14.84
N VAL A 185 -7.79 -0.11 14.69
CA VAL A 185 -6.88 -0.57 13.61
C VAL A 185 -6.16 -1.80 14.12
N THR A 186 -6.35 -2.92 13.43
CA THR A 186 -5.80 -4.24 13.79
C THR A 186 -4.57 -4.62 12.98
N GLU A 187 -4.42 -4.06 11.77
CA GLU A 187 -3.27 -4.28 10.90
C GLU A 187 -2.86 -2.94 10.25
N ILE A 188 -1.55 -2.67 10.20
CA ILE A 188 -1.00 -1.48 9.55
C ILE A 188 -0.33 -1.85 8.22
N PRO A 189 -0.24 -0.91 7.26
CA PRO A 189 0.38 -1.18 5.98
C PRO A 189 1.84 -1.65 6.10
N TYR A 190 2.24 -2.51 5.16
CA TYR A 190 3.60 -3.06 5.09
C TYR A 190 4.66 -1.96 5.03
N GLN A 191 5.77 -2.15 5.76
CA GLN A 191 6.88 -1.20 5.91
C GLN A 191 6.55 0.11 6.64
N VAL A 192 5.38 0.24 7.24
CA VAL A 192 5.02 1.36 8.11
C VAL A 192 5.47 1.05 9.54
N GLN A 193 6.24 1.96 10.15
CA GLN A 193 6.58 1.87 11.57
C GLN A 193 5.42 2.44 12.40
N LYS A 194 4.90 1.65 13.35
CA LYS A 194 3.75 2.02 14.18
C LYS A 194 4.00 3.31 14.98
N SER A 195 5.18 3.47 15.58
CA SER A 195 5.56 4.67 16.34
C SER A 195 5.51 5.93 15.47
N ARG A 196 6.05 5.91 14.27
CA ARG A 196 6.02 7.07 13.34
C ARG A 196 4.61 7.40 12.86
N LEU A 197 3.78 6.38 12.66
CA LEU A 197 2.37 6.58 12.32
C LEU A 197 1.65 7.32 13.44
N LEU A 198 1.87 6.91 14.70
CA LEU A 198 1.30 7.56 15.88
C LEU A 198 1.79 9.01 16.06
N GLU A 199 3.09 9.25 15.92
CA GLU A 199 3.67 10.60 15.94
C GLU A 199 3.01 11.49 14.89
N LYS A 200 2.85 10.99 13.68
CA LYS A 200 2.20 11.71 12.57
C LYS A 200 0.74 12.03 12.86
N LEU A 201 -0.01 11.08 13.40
CA LEU A 201 -1.41 11.30 13.81
C LEU A 201 -1.51 12.34 14.93
N GLY A 202 -0.61 12.29 15.92
CA GLY A 202 -0.52 13.28 16.99
C GLY A 202 -0.26 14.70 16.47
N GLU A 203 0.73 14.86 15.58
CA GLU A 203 1.02 16.14 14.91
C GLU A 203 -0.19 16.69 14.13
N LEU A 204 -0.89 15.83 13.39
CA LEU A 204 -2.06 16.25 12.62
C LEU A 204 -3.23 16.67 13.52
N LEU A 205 -3.39 16.01 14.68
CA LEU A 205 -4.38 16.40 15.70
C LEU A 205 -4.05 17.77 16.31
N GLU A 206 -2.80 18.00 16.74
CA GLU A 206 -2.36 19.28 17.27
C GLU A 206 -2.53 20.43 16.28
N GLN A 207 -2.27 20.16 15.00
CA GLN A 207 -2.46 21.11 13.89
C GLN A 207 -3.94 21.27 13.49
N LYS A 208 -4.87 20.53 14.13
CA LYS A 208 -6.32 20.53 13.82
C LYS A 208 -6.65 20.17 12.37
N LYS A 209 -5.80 19.36 11.73
CA LYS A 209 -5.97 18.89 10.36
C LYS A 209 -6.89 17.67 10.26
N LEU A 210 -7.21 17.03 11.38
CA LEU A 210 -8.12 15.88 11.47
C LEU A 210 -9.41 16.28 12.21
N PRO A 211 -10.34 17.01 11.55
CA PRO A 211 -11.51 17.58 12.21
C PRO A 211 -12.52 16.53 12.72
N LEU A 212 -12.47 15.31 12.21
CA LEU A 212 -13.37 14.20 12.57
C LEU A 212 -12.84 13.33 13.69
N LEU A 213 -11.54 13.41 14.01
CA LEU A 213 -10.85 12.63 15.03
C LEU A 213 -10.69 13.47 16.31
N ASP A 214 -10.93 12.85 17.46
CA ASP A 214 -10.76 13.49 18.78
C ASP A 214 -9.49 13.03 19.47
N ASP A 215 -9.21 11.73 19.47
CA ASP A 215 -8.08 11.13 20.17
C ASP A 215 -7.55 9.89 19.44
N VAL A 216 -6.27 9.57 19.68
CA VAL A 216 -5.61 8.35 19.22
C VAL A 216 -4.86 7.72 20.38
N ARG A 217 -5.08 6.43 20.61
CA ARG A 217 -4.40 5.67 21.66
C ARG A 217 -3.77 4.41 21.10
N ASP A 218 -2.60 4.08 21.59
CA ASP A 218 -1.96 2.79 21.33
C ASP A 218 -2.25 1.84 22.50
N GLU A 219 -3.02 0.81 22.23
CA GLU A 219 -3.37 -0.26 23.16
C GLU A 219 -2.77 -1.60 22.70
N SER A 220 -1.78 -1.55 21.79
CA SER A 220 -1.13 -2.75 21.26
C SER A 220 -0.35 -3.50 22.33
N ALA A 221 -0.38 -4.83 22.24
CA ALA A 221 0.42 -5.75 23.04
C ALA A 221 1.20 -6.68 22.10
N GLU A 222 0.81 -7.94 21.96
CA GLU A 222 1.34 -8.86 20.95
C GLU A 222 0.78 -8.50 19.56
N ASP A 223 -0.51 -8.11 19.52
CA ASP A 223 -1.21 -7.69 18.32
C ASP A 223 -1.34 -6.17 18.25
N VAL A 224 -1.42 -5.65 17.03
CA VAL A 224 -1.66 -4.22 16.78
C VAL A 224 -3.08 -3.87 17.21
N ARG A 225 -3.22 -2.86 18.07
CA ARG A 225 -4.49 -2.29 18.51
C ARG A 225 -4.38 -0.78 18.64
N LEU A 226 -4.57 -0.05 17.53
CA LEU A 226 -4.64 1.40 17.57
C LEU A 226 -6.10 1.84 17.67
N VAL A 227 -6.41 2.56 18.70
CA VAL A 227 -7.76 3.07 18.99
C VAL A 227 -7.90 4.47 18.46
N LEU A 228 -8.83 4.69 17.54
CA LEU A 228 -9.18 5.98 16.98
C LEU A 228 -10.54 6.40 17.52
N VAL A 229 -10.59 7.52 18.25
CA VAL A 229 -11.80 8.03 18.86
C VAL A 229 -12.41 9.13 17.97
N PRO A 230 -13.62 8.94 17.43
CA PRO A 230 -14.28 9.96 16.64
C PRO A 230 -14.70 11.16 17.50
N ARG A 231 -14.65 12.37 16.92
CA ARG A 231 -15.03 13.61 17.64
C ARG A 231 -16.50 13.64 18.05
N ALA A 232 -17.37 12.99 17.30
CA ALA A 232 -18.79 12.91 17.60
C ALA A 232 -19.35 11.57 17.13
N LYS A 233 -20.37 11.09 17.83
CA LYS A 233 -21.07 9.83 17.49
C LYS A 233 -21.78 9.84 16.13
N THR A 234 -21.96 11.02 15.53
CA THR A 234 -22.59 11.23 14.24
C THR A 234 -21.61 11.13 13.07
N VAL A 235 -20.31 11.01 13.35
CA VAL A 235 -19.29 10.78 12.33
C VAL A 235 -19.42 9.34 11.83
N GLU A 236 -19.56 9.15 10.55
CA GLU A 236 -19.61 7.80 9.96
C GLU A 236 -18.19 7.19 9.93
N PRO A 237 -18.02 5.92 10.34
CA PRO A 237 -16.71 5.27 10.39
C PRO A 237 -15.95 5.32 9.07
N ASP A 238 -16.62 5.03 7.94
CA ASP A 238 -16.00 5.04 6.62
C ASP A 238 -15.49 6.43 6.22
N VAL A 239 -16.24 7.49 6.56
CA VAL A 239 -15.84 8.88 6.30
C VAL A 239 -14.61 9.27 7.11
N LEU A 240 -14.56 8.84 8.39
CA LEU A 240 -13.39 9.07 9.23
C LEU A 240 -12.16 8.36 8.66
N MET A 241 -12.29 7.08 8.31
CA MET A 241 -11.19 6.31 7.76
C MET A 241 -10.72 6.83 6.40
N GLU A 242 -11.61 7.21 5.49
CA GLU A 242 -11.23 7.83 4.21
C GLU A 242 -10.49 9.17 4.40
N SER A 243 -10.86 9.94 5.43
CA SER A 243 -10.12 11.16 5.80
C SER A 243 -8.69 10.85 6.29
N LEU A 244 -8.53 9.78 7.07
CA LEU A 244 -7.25 9.34 7.61
C LEU A 244 -6.38 8.73 6.51
N PHE A 245 -6.92 7.90 5.63
CA PHE A 245 -6.22 7.31 4.48
C PHE A 245 -5.61 8.39 3.57
N LYS A 246 -6.27 9.53 3.40
CA LYS A 246 -5.73 10.66 2.63
C LYS A 246 -4.70 11.51 3.38
N SER A 247 -4.60 11.37 4.70
CA SER A 247 -3.84 12.28 5.55
C SER A 247 -2.57 11.67 6.15
N CYS A 248 -2.49 10.34 6.27
CA CYS A 248 -1.39 9.64 6.92
C CYS A 248 -1.14 8.25 6.31
N ASP A 249 -0.12 7.56 6.82
CA ASP A 249 0.37 6.27 6.30
C ASP A 249 -0.52 5.07 6.68
N LEU A 250 -1.78 5.29 7.08
CA LEU A 250 -2.80 4.23 7.12
C LEU A 250 -3.18 3.74 5.71
N GLU A 251 -2.91 4.52 4.68
CA GLU A 251 -2.87 4.07 3.28
C GLU A 251 -1.48 4.35 2.71
N THR A 252 -0.86 3.33 2.09
CA THR A 252 0.41 3.44 1.40
C THR A 252 0.32 2.84 0.00
N ARG A 253 1.26 3.18 -0.87
CA ARG A 253 1.38 2.57 -2.19
C ARG A 253 2.70 1.85 -2.33
N PHE A 254 2.63 0.53 -2.52
CA PHE A 254 3.79 -0.28 -2.88
C PHE A 254 4.02 -0.21 -4.38
N SER A 255 5.13 0.39 -4.80
CA SER A 255 5.49 0.47 -6.22
C SER A 255 6.19 -0.80 -6.65
N MET A 256 5.62 -1.55 -7.61
CA MET A 256 6.21 -2.76 -8.16
C MET A 256 7.11 -2.47 -9.36
N ASN A 257 8.31 -3.04 -9.34
CA ASN A 257 9.24 -3.08 -10.46
C ASN A 257 10.00 -4.42 -10.39
N MET A 258 9.55 -5.42 -11.14
CA MET A 258 10.16 -6.75 -11.17
C MET A 258 11.40 -6.76 -12.09
N ASN A 259 12.40 -5.96 -11.72
CA ASN A 259 13.69 -5.94 -12.39
C ASN A 259 14.58 -7.04 -11.77
N VAL A 260 14.86 -8.06 -12.54
CA VAL A 260 15.58 -9.27 -12.11
C VAL A 260 16.82 -9.49 -12.96
N LEU A 261 17.83 -10.17 -12.39
CA LEU A 261 18.97 -10.66 -13.14
C LEU A 261 18.62 -12.03 -13.76
N HIS A 262 18.39 -12.07 -15.06
CA HIS A 262 18.18 -13.30 -15.78
C HIS A 262 19.38 -13.59 -16.69
N LYS A 263 20.06 -14.72 -16.47
CA LYS A 263 21.29 -15.10 -17.21
C LYS A 263 22.36 -13.99 -17.20
N GLY A 264 22.50 -13.32 -16.04
CA GLY A 264 23.48 -12.25 -15.83
C GLY A 264 23.10 -10.88 -16.39
N ALA A 265 21.94 -10.72 -17.03
CA ALA A 265 21.46 -9.44 -17.55
C ALA A 265 20.23 -8.94 -16.77
N PRO A 266 20.17 -7.63 -16.41
CA PRO A 266 18.99 -7.04 -15.79
C PRO A 266 17.83 -6.96 -16.80
N GLN A 267 16.65 -7.44 -16.40
CA GLN A 267 15.44 -7.42 -17.21
C GLN A 267 14.23 -7.17 -16.33
N VAL A 268 13.29 -6.37 -16.83
CA VAL A 268 11.96 -6.26 -16.21
C VAL A 268 11.11 -7.37 -16.79
N MET A 269 10.63 -8.26 -15.91
CA MET A 269 9.87 -9.45 -16.30
C MET A 269 8.48 -9.42 -15.69
N GLY A 270 7.48 -9.93 -16.41
CA GLY A 270 6.15 -10.21 -15.90
C GLY A 270 6.12 -11.45 -15.00
N LEU A 271 5.01 -11.67 -14.29
CA LEU A 271 4.82 -12.82 -13.39
C LEU A 271 5.08 -14.16 -14.10
N LYS A 272 4.53 -14.33 -15.30
CA LYS A 272 4.73 -15.55 -16.08
C LYS A 272 6.20 -15.81 -16.42
N ASP A 273 6.93 -14.78 -16.84
CA ASP A 273 8.33 -14.92 -17.24
C ASP A 273 9.24 -15.23 -16.04
N VAL A 274 8.97 -14.62 -14.89
CA VAL A 274 9.68 -14.92 -13.63
C VAL A 274 9.42 -16.37 -13.21
N LEU A 275 8.18 -16.85 -13.30
CA LEU A 275 7.85 -18.25 -12.99
C LEU A 275 8.50 -19.22 -13.98
N LEU A 276 8.52 -18.93 -15.28
CA LEU A 276 9.20 -19.75 -16.27
C LEU A 276 10.71 -19.83 -16.00
N ALA A 277 11.35 -18.71 -15.70
CA ALA A 277 12.78 -18.67 -15.38
C ALA A 277 13.09 -19.49 -14.11
N TYR A 278 12.25 -19.38 -13.08
CA TYR A 278 12.35 -20.19 -11.87
C TYR A 278 12.18 -21.69 -12.15
N LEU A 279 11.17 -22.08 -12.92
CA LEU A 279 10.91 -23.48 -13.29
C LEU A 279 12.07 -24.07 -14.09
N GLU A 280 12.65 -23.31 -15.01
CA GLU A 280 13.79 -23.74 -15.79
C GLU A 280 15.02 -24.00 -14.90
N HIS A 281 15.28 -23.08 -13.96
CA HIS A 281 16.31 -23.27 -12.93
C HIS A 281 16.04 -24.53 -12.09
N ARG A 282 14.83 -24.76 -11.62
CA ARG A 282 14.48 -25.98 -10.86
C ARG A 282 14.67 -27.26 -11.66
N ARG A 283 14.36 -27.26 -12.92
CA ARG A 283 14.63 -28.41 -13.80
C ARG A 283 16.12 -28.68 -13.92
N GLU A 284 16.93 -27.64 -14.11
CA GLU A 284 18.39 -27.76 -14.15
C GLU A 284 18.95 -28.34 -12.84
N VAL A 285 18.50 -27.82 -11.70
CA VAL A 285 18.88 -28.35 -10.36
C VAL A 285 18.53 -29.82 -10.22
N VAL A 286 17.35 -30.27 -10.65
CA VAL A 286 16.95 -31.69 -10.62
C VAL A 286 17.87 -32.54 -11.46
N VAL A 287 18.22 -32.11 -12.67
CA VAL A 287 19.12 -32.85 -13.57
C VAL A 287 20.53 -32.93 -12.99
N ARG A 288 21.10 -31.82 -12.55
CA ARG A 288 22.46 -31.77 -11.99
C ARG A 288 22.59 -32.62 -10.71
N ARG A 289 21.61 -32.59 -9.83
CA ARG A 289 21.56 -33.46 -8.64
C ARG A 289 21.48 -34.94 -9.04
N ALA A 290 20.66 -35.26 -10.04
CA ALA A 290 20.53 -36.62 -10.55
C ALA A 290 21.86 -37.13 -11.17
N GLU A 291 22.55 -36.30 -11.95
CA GLU A 291 23.87 -36.63 -12.55
C GLU A 291 24.93 -36.82 -11.43
N PHE A 292 24.97 -35.95 -10.45
CA PHE A 292 25.89 -36.07 -9.31
C PHE A 292 25.63 -37.36 -8.51
N ARG A 293 24.36 -37.70 -8.28
CA ARG A 293 23.99 -38.93 -7.59
C ARG A 293 24.31 -40.15 -8.43
N LEU A 294 24.09 -40.09 -9.72
CA LEU A 294 24.43 -41.14 -10.66
C LEU A 294 25.94 -41.44 -10.66
N ASP A 295 26.80 -40.43 -10.75
CA ASP A 295 28.26 -40.60 -10.70
C ASP A 295 28.70 -41.28 -9.38
N LYS A 296 28.13 -40.87 -8.23
CA LYS A 296 28.38 -41.54 -6.96
C LYS A 296 27.96 -43.02 -6.96
N ILE A 297 26.79 -43.30 -7.50
CA ILE A 297 26.26 -44.66 -7.61
C ILE A 297 27.15 -45.51 -8.55
N GLU A 298 27.52 -44.99 -9.70
CA GLU A 298 28.38 -45.71 -10.65
C GLU A 298 29.76 -46.05 -10.02
N LYS A 299 30.36 -45.09 -9.37
CA LYS A 299 31.63 -45.34 -8.60
C LYS A 299 31.44 -46.38 -7.53
N ARG A 300 30.33 -46.37 -6.80
CA ARG A 300 30.05 -47.36 -5.73
C ARG A 300 29.75 -48.74 -6.31
N LEU A 301 28.95 -48.83 -7.38
CA LEU A 301 28.64 -50.07 -8.11
C LEU A 301 29.92 -50.69 -8.65
N HIS A 302 30.83 -49.90 -9.23
CA HIS A 302 32.10 -50.36 -9.72
C HIS A 302 32.93 -51.08 -8.61
N LEU A 303 32.95 -50.56 -7.38
CA LEU A 303 33.59 -51.21 -6.26
C LEU A 303 32.87 -52.49 -5.82
N LEU A 304 31.53 -52.45 -5.76
CA LEU A 304 30.68 -53.58 -5.38
C LEU A 304 30.82 -54.74 -6.38
N ASP A 305 30.93 -54.46 -7.68
CA ASP A 305 31.20 -55.46 -8.70
C ASP A 305 32.52 -56.18 -8.45
N GLY A 306 33.57 -55.44 -8.08
CA GLY A 306 34.85 -55.99 -7.68
C GLY A 306 34.74 -56.92 -6.46
N TYR A 307 34.01 -56.48 -5.43
CA TYR A 307 33.77 -57.28 -4.23
C TYR A 307 32.98 -58.54 -4.53
N LEU A 308 31.95 -58.49 -5.38
CA LEU A 308 31.18 -59.67 -5.78
C LEU A 308 32.05 -60.69 -6.51
N ILE A 309 32.98 -60.25 -7.38
CA ILE A 309 33.96 -61.12 -8.04
C ILE A 309 34.86 -61.77 -7.00
N ALA A 310 35.35 -61.02 -6.00
CA ALA A 310 36.18 -61.55 -4.94
C ALA A 310 35.44 -62.60 -4.10
N TYR A 311 34.16 -62.38 -3.74
CA TYR A 311 33.35 -63.33 -2.97
C TYR A 311 33.09 -64.63 -3.77
N LEU A 312 32.87 -64.54 -5.07
CA LEU A 312 32.70 -65.72 -5.91
C LEU A 312 33.97 -66.55 -6.05
N ASN A 313 35.13 -65.94 -5.84
CA ASN A 313 36.45 -66.57 -6.02
C ASN A 313 37.31 -66.42 -4.76
N ILE A 314 36.71 -66.48 -3.57
CA ILE A 314 37.38 -66.10 -2.31
C ILE A 314 38.65 -66.89 -2.02
N ASP A 315 38.63 -68.21 -2.29
CA ASP A 315 39.78 -69.08 -2.03
C ASP A 315 40.96 -68.69 -2.94
N GLU A 316 40.69 -68.39 -4.19
CA GLU A 316 41.69 -67.98 -5.18
C GLU A 316 42.24 -66.59 -4.86
N VAL A 317 41.40 -65.66 -4.41
CA VAL A 317 41.81 -64.30 -3.95
C VAL A 317 42.74 -64.44 -2.74
N ILE A 318 42.42 -65.29 -1.76
CA ILE A 318 43.25 -65.51 -0.57
C ILE A 318 44.58 -66.16 -1.00
N ARG A 319 44.57 -67.11 -1.90
CA ARG A 319 45.77 -67.75 -2.43
C ARG A 319 46.70 -66.72 -3.08
N ILE A 320 46.18 -65.89 -4.01
CA ILE A 320 46.95 -64.85 -4.68
C ILE A 320 47.57 -63.89 -3.67
N ILE A 321 46.81 -63.41 -2.67
CA ILE A 321 47.30 -62.48 -1.66
C ILE A 321 48.45 -63.08 -0.81
N ARG A 322 48.42 -64.37 -0.64
CA ARG A 322 49.44 -65.07 0.22
C ARG A 322 50.69 -65.54 -0.51
N GLU A 323 50.56 -65.86 -1.79
CA GLU A 323 51.56 -66.58 -2.57
C GLU A 323 52.27 -65.72 -3.62
N GLU A 324 51.63 -64.62 -4.10
CA GLU A 324 52.16 -63.78 -5.16
C GLU A 324 52.90 -62.55 -4.61
N ASP A 325 54.03 -62.19 -5.24
CA ASP A 325 54.79 -60.98 -4.86
C ASP A 325 54.06 -59.68 -5.23
N GLU A 326 53.29 -59.70 -6.34
CA GLU A 326 52.50 -58.58 -6.81
C GLU A 326 51.00 -58.97 -6.93
N PRO A 327 50.31 -59.20 -5.83
CA PRO A 327 48.94 -59.74 -5.81
C PRO A 327 47.94 -58.86 -6.56
N LYS A 328 48.14 -57.56 -6.57
CA LYS A 328 47.27 -56.60 -7.29
C LYS A 328 47.27 -56.89 -8.80
N GLN A 329 48.45 -57.01 -9.41
CA GLN A 329 48.58 -57.25 -10.86
C GLN A 329 48.06 -58.64 -11.27
N VAL A 330 48.31 -59.62 -10.42
CA VAL A 330 47.82 -61.00 -10.67
C VAL A 330 46.27 -61.03 -10.59
N MET A 331 45.65 -60.36 -9.64
CA MET A 331 44.19 -60.26 -9.52
C MET A 331 43.57 -59.54 -10.74
N ILE A 332 44.18 -58.42 -11.18
CA ILE A 332 43.73 -57.71 -12.36
C ILE A 332 43.72 -58.62 -13.61
N ALA A 333 44.85 -59.31 -13.84
CA ALA A 333 45.00 -60.24 -14.97
C ALA A 333 44.07 -61.44 -14.86
N ARG A 334 43.87 -61.98 -13.66
CA ARG A 334 43.11 -63.21 -13.43
C ARG A 334 41.61 -63.03 -13.51
N PHE A 335 41.08 -61.92 -12.92
CA PHE A 335 39.63 -61.69 -12.81
C PHE A 335 39.11 -60.62 -13.77
N GLY A 336 39.99 -59.95 -14.50
CA GLY A 336 39.59 -58.88 -15.44
C GLY A 336 39.05 -57.62 -14.72
N ILE A 337 39.48 -57.41 -13.45
CA ILE A 337 39.07 -56.29 -12.62
C ILE A 337 39.98 -55.07 -12.86
N THR A 338 39.49 -53.91 -12.50
CA THR A 338 40.27 -52.67 -12.61
C THR A 338 41.25 -52.49 -11.44
N ASP A 339 42.21 -51.60 -11.61
CA ASP A 339 43.17 -51.24 -10.58
C ASP A 339 42.48 -50.79 -9.28
N ILE A 340 41.42 -49.96 -9.38
CA ILE A 340 40.60 -49.47 -8.28
C ILE A 340 39.90 -50.62 -7.55
N GLN A 341 39.35 -51.59 -8.29
CA GLN A 341 38.68 -52.77 -7.72
C GLN A 341 39.70 -53.69 -7.02
N ALA A 342 40.84 -53.92 -7.63
CA ALA A 342 41.90 -54.72 -7.00
C ALA A 342 42.42 -54.10 -5.71
N GLU A 343 42.65 -52.79 -5.71
CA GLU A 343 43.05 -52.04 -4.49
C GLU A 343 41.98 -52.12 -3.41
N ALA A 344 40.70 -51.97 -3.77
CA ALA A 344 39.58 -52.06 -2.82
C ALA A 344 39.48 -53.49 -2.21
N ILE A 345 39.69 -54.53 -3.01
CA ILE A 345 39.71 -55.94 -2.54
C ILE A 345 40.87 -56.16 -1.54
N LEU A 346 42.07 -55.69 -1.85
CA LEU A 346 43.22 -55.79 -0.95
C LEU A 346 43.03 -55.07 0.38
N ASN A 347 42.27 -53.99 0.40
CA ASN A 347 41.93 -53.21 1.58
C ASN A 347 40.72 -53.74 2.36
N LEU A 348 40.10 -54.86 1.94
CA LEU A 348 39.00 -55.50 2.65
C LEU A 348 39.41 -55.96 4.04
N ARG A 349 38.59 -55.64 5.02
CA ARG A 349 38.75 -56.16 6.37
C ARG A 349 38.35 -57.62 6.40
N LEU A 350 39.10 -58.46 7.11
CA LEU A 350 38.83 -59.91 7.24
C LEU A 350 37.37 -60.21 7.65
N ARG A 351 36.77 -59.40 8.49
CA ARG A 351 35.35 -59.55 8.89
C ARG A 351 34.39 -59.42 7.72
N ALA A 352 34.73 -58.66 6.68
CA ALA A 352 33.88 -58.45 5.50
C ALA A 352 33.72 -59.74 4.68
N LEU A 353 34.60 -60.75 4.84
CA LEU A 353 34.50 -62.03 4.15
C LEU A 353 33.44 -62.97 4.74
N ARG A 354 32.64 -62.51 5.71
CA ARG A 354 31.53 -63.29 6.26
C ARG A 354 30.37 -63.37 5.25
N LYS A 355 29.63 -64.50 5.25
CA LYS A 355 28.46 -64.69 4.37
C LYS A 355 27.36 -63.64 4.57
N LEU A 356 27.21 -63.12 5.77
CA LEU A 356 26.23 -62.06 6.06
C LEU A 356 26.58 -60.77 5.33
N GLU A 357 27.85 -60.38 5.34
CA GLU A 357 28.34 -59.17 4.65
C GLU A 357 28.20 -59.30 3.12
N GLU A 358 28.40 -60.53 2.53
CA GLU A 358 28.12 -60.79 1.12
C GLU A 358 26.65 -60.54 0.77
N MET A 359 25.73 -60.97 1.63
CA MET A 359 24.30 -60.74 1.39
C MET A 359 23.93 -59.22 1.46
N GLU A 360 24.55 -58.48 2.36
CA GLU A 360 24.37 -57.04 2.47
C GLU A 360 24.91 -56.32 1.23
N ILE A 361 26.08 -56.69 0.72
CA ILE A 361 26.68 -56.14 -0.51
C ILE A 361 25.82 -56.43 -1.71
N ARG A 362 25.29 -57.64 -1.85
CA ARG A 362 24.35 -57.99 -2.94
C ARG A 362 23.08 -57.19 -2.86
N GLY A 363 22.54 -56.98 -1.63
CA GLY A 363 21.37 -56.16 -1.39
C GLY A 363 21.61 -54.68 -1.71
N GLU A 364 22.77 -54.14 -1.33
CA GLU A 364 23.18 -52.76 -1.68
C GLU A 364 23.32 -52.61 -3.20
N HIS A 365 24.02 -53.54 -3.85
CA HIS A 365 24.23 -53.56 -5.30
C HIS A 365 22.88 -53.51 -6.04
N THR A 366 21.93 -54.40 -5.70
CA THR A 366 20.60 -54.43 -6.36
C THR A 366 19.86 -53.10 -6.21
N LYS A 367 19.83 -52.55 -5.02
CA LYS A 367 19.19 -51.25 -4.74
C LYS A 367 19.82 -50.10 -5.56
N LEU A 368 21.16 -50.09 -5.62
CA LEU A 368 21.87 -49.05 -6.38
C LEU A 368 21.68 -49.20 -7.90
N VAL A 369 21.56 -50.41 -8.42
CA VAL A 369 21.24 -50.68 -9.85
C VAL A 369 19.83 -50.13 -10.17
N GLU A 370 18.85 -50.42 -9.30
CA GLU A 370 17.47 -49.90 -9.49
C GLU A 370 17.48 -48.37 -9.45
N GLU A 371 18.15 -47.74 -8.46
CA GLU A 371 18.27 -46.31 -8.34
C GLU A 371 18.98 -45.69 -9.57
N ARG A 372 20.10 -46.29 -10.03
CA ARG A 372 20.81 -45.87 -11.22
C ARG A 372 19.88 -45.84 -12.44
N ASP A 373 19.14 -46.93 -12.67
CA ASP A 373 18.25 -47.06 -13.82
C ASP A 373 17.12 -46.02 -13.78
N GLU A 374 16.59 -45.68 -12.61
CA GLU A 374 15.60 -44.60 -12.46
C GLU A 374 16.23 -43.22 -12.71
N LEU A 375 17.45 -42.95 -12.23
CA LEU A 375 18.16 -41.71 -12.51
C LEU A 375 18.48 -41.55 -14.00
N VAL A 376 18.94 -42.60 -14.68
CA VAL A 376 19.18 -42.56 -16.13
C VAL A 376 17.89 -42.24 -16.90
N LYS A 377 16.76 -42.84 -16.49
CA LYS A 377 15.46 -42.53 -17.10
C LYS A 377 15.02 -41.08 -16.79
N LEU A 378 15.32 -40.54 -15.62
CA LEU A 378 15.02 -39.15 -15.25
C LEU A 378 15.85 -38.19 -16.09
N ILE A 379 17.16 -38.38 -16.16
CA ILE A 379 18.08 -37.54 -16.94
C ILE A 379 17.72 -37.54 -18.41
N GLY A 380 17.35 -38.71 -18.99
CA GLY A 380 17.01 -38.86 -20.38
C GLY A 380 15.60 -38.41 -20.80
N SER A 381 14.75 -37.94 -19.84
CA SER A 381 13.34 -37.66 -20.14
C SER A 381 12.88 -36.31 -19.55
N THR A 382 12.77 -35.31 -20.41
CA THR A 382 12.23 -33.99 -20.05
C THR A 382 10.86 -34.09 -19.35
N ARG A 383 9.99 -35.01 -19.80
CA ARG A 383 8.69 -35.23 -19.14
C ARG A 383 8.84 -35.68 -17.68
N ARG A 384 9.78 -36.63 -17.43
CA ARG A 384 10.04 -37.11 -16.05
C ARG A 384 10.65 -35.99 -15.19
N GLN A 385 11.52 -35.17 -15.77
CA GLN A 385 12.09 -34.00 -15.07
C GLN A 385 10.98 -33.07 -14.59
N TRP A 386 10.06 -32.67 -15.47
CA TRP A 386 8.92 -31.81 -15.08
C TRP A 386 7.99 -32.46 -14.06
N THR A 387 7.74 -33.75 -14.17
CA THR A 387 6.97 -34.49 -13.16
C THR A 387 7.66 -34.45 -11.79
N THR A 388 8.99 -34.58 -11.76
CA THR A 388 9.78 -34.51 -10.52
C THR A 388 9.76 -33.11 -9.94
N VAL A 389 9.95 -32.06 -10.75
CA VAL A 389 9.84 -30.66 -10.30
C VAL A 389 8.46 -30.40 -9.69
N SER A 390 7.37 -30.80 -10.38
CA SER A 390 6.01 -30.62 -9.86
C SER A 390 5.76 -31.34 -8.53
N LYS A 391 6.33 -32.55 -8.35
CA LYS A 391 6.24 -33.29 -7.08
C LYS A 391 7.01 -32.61 -5.95
N GLN A 392 8.23 -32.11 -6.24
CA GLN A 392 9.05 -31.39 -5.25
C GLN A 392 8.36 -30.09 -4.85
N LEU A 393 7.82 -29.33 -5.80
CA LEU A 393 7.07 -28.11 -5.53
C LEU A 393 5.83 -28.38 -4.66
N LYS A 394 5.11 -29.49 -4.95
CA LYS A 394 3.98 -29.89 -4.09
C LYS A 394 4.43 -30.16 -2.65
N ALA A 395 5.51 -30.92 -2.49
CA ALA A 395 6.04 -31.22 -1.15
C ALA A 395 6.49 -29.94 -0.40
N ALA A 396 7.17 -29.02 -1.10
CA ALA A 396 7.54 -27.72 -0.52
C ALA A 396 6.31 -26.88 -0.14
N ARG A 397 5.26 -26.86 -1.00
CA ARG A 397 3.99 -26.22 -0.68
C ARG A 397 3.38 -26.79 0.60
N ASP A 398 3.26 -28.11 0.67
CA ASP A 398 2.63 -28.80 1.80
C ASP A 398 3.39 -28.50 3.12
N GLN A 399 4.73 -28.46 3.09
CA GLN A 399 5.56 -28.06 4.23
C GLN A 399 5.37 -26.59 4.63
N LEU A 400 5.36 -25.66 3.67
CA LEU A 400 5.19 -24.22 3.94
C LEU A 400 3.78 -23.85 4.41
N THR A 401 2.80 -24.72 4.18
CA THR A 401 1.39 -24.52 4.58
C THR A 401 0.96 -25.38 5.76
N GLU A 402 1.87 -26.17 6.35
CA GLU A 402 1.57 -26.97 7.54
C GLU A 402 1.19 -26.08 8.73
N ASP A 403 1.88 -24.95 8.88
CA ASP A 403 1.51 -23.90 9.83
C ASP A 403 0.53 -22.92 9.17
N PRO A 404 -0.71 -22.79 9.69
CA PRO A 404 -1.69 -21.83 9.17
C PRO A 404 -1.18 -20.39 9.14
N ALA A 405 -0.34 -19.99 10.10
CA ALA A 405 0.24 -18.64 10.14
C ALA A 405 1.11 -18.35 8.92
N LEU A 406 1.71 -19.37 8.31
CA LEU A 406 2.49 -19.25 7.07
C LEU A 406 1.64 -19.56 5.83
N GLY A 407 0.72 -20.53 5.93
CA GLY A 407 -0.08 -21.03 4.82
C GLY A 407 -1.21 -20.11 4.40
N ASP A 408 -1.92 -19.54 5.37
CA ASP A 408 -3.08 -18.71 5.11
C ASP A 408 -2.67 -17.33 4.54
N ARG A 409 -3.50 -16.81 3.64
CA ARG A 409 -3.32 -15.46 3.13
C ARG A 409 -3.56 -14.43 4.23
N ARG A 410 -2.66 -13.47 4.37
CA ARG A 410 -2.76 -12.38 5.36
C ARG A 410 -3.45 -11.15 4.78
N ALA A 411 -3.08 -10.73 3.57
CA ALA A 411 -3.65 -9.55 2.93
C ALA A 411 -5.04 -9.83 2.34
N ALA A 412 -6.01 -8.98 2.65
CA ALA A 412 -7.35 -8.98 2.07
C ALA A 412 -7.43 -8.12 0.80
N PHE A 413 -8.55 -8.24 0.06
CA PHE A 413 -8.88 -7.38 -1.08
C PHE A 413 -10.25 -6.75 -0.84
N GLU A 414 -10.36 -5.47 -1.10
CA GLU A 414 -11.63 -4.74 -1.07
C GLU A 414 -11.66 -3.71 -2.20
N ASP A 415 -12.85 -3.38 -2.66
CA ASP A 415 -13.07 -2.24 -3.53
C ASP A 415 -13.00 -0.95 -2.70
N ALA A 416 -12.39 0.11 -3.24
CA ALA A 416 -12.40 1.39 -2.56
C ALA A 416 -13.84 1.90 -2.48
N PRO A 417 -14.35 2.28 -1.29
CA PRO A 417 -15.68 2.86 -1.18
C PRO A 417 -15.73 4.18 -1.95
N ASP A 418 -16.83 4.39 -2.67
CA ASP A 418 -17.11 5.66 -3.38
C ASP A 418 -17.67 6.69 -2.40
N VAL A 419 -16.79 7.30 -1.61
CA VAL A 419 -17.14 8.33 -0.61
C VAL A 419 -16.75 9.69 -1.14
N ASP A 420 -17.75 10.56 -1.35
CA ASP A 420 -17.49 11.99 -1.55
C ASP A 420 -17.08 12.62 -0.21
N LEU A 421 -15.77 12.52 0.07
CA LEU A 421 -15.19 13.02 1.31
C LEU A 421 -15.42 14.53 1.49
N ALA A 422 -15.47 15.30 0.41
CA ALA A 422 -15.67 16.74 0.51
C ALA A 422 -17.09 17.05 1.01
N ALA A 423 -18.11 16.41 0.43
CA ALA A 423 -19.50 16.54 0.87
C ALA A 423 -19.69 15.98 2.29
N ALA A 424 -19.07 14.86 2.62
CA ALA A 424 -19.17 14.24 3.93
C ALA A 424 -18.47 15.08 5.04
N LEU A 425 -17.31 15.66 4.75
CA LEU A 425 -16.62 16.60 5.66
C LEU A 425 -17.45 17.87 5.88
N GLU A 426 -18.10 18.37 4.86
CA GLU A 426 -18.98 19.53 4.97
C GLU A 426 -20.23 19.21 5.80
N ALA A 427 -20.84 18.04 5.59
CA ALA A 427 -21.98 17.58 6.39
C ALA A 427 -21.64 17.33 7.87
N SER A 428 -20.39 16.93 8.17
CA SER A 428 -19.92 16.62 9.54
C SER A 428 -19.49 17.83 10.35
N ARG A 429 -19.45 19.03 9.76
CA ARG A 429 -19.12 20.26 10.49
C ARG A 429 -20.17 20.56 11.53
N PRO A 430 -19.81 20.91 12.77
CA PRO A 430 -20.78 21.27 13.79
C PRO A 430 -21.54 22.53 13.37
N LYS A 431 -22.87 22.41 13.32
CA LYS A 431 -23.76 23.54 13.02
C LYS A 431 -24.01 24.33 14.29
N GLU A 432 -23.21 25.38 14.54
CA GLU A 432 -23.41 26.31 15.66
C GLU A 432 -24.16 27.55 15.17
N PRO A 433 -25.13 28.08 15.95
CA PRO A 433 -25.79 29.34 15.61
C PRO A 433 -24.80 30.49 15.76
N LEU A 434 -24.73 31.34 14.73
CA LEU A 434 -23.91 32.54 14.69
C LEU A 434 -24.73 33.73 14.23
N THR A 435 -24.46 34.91 14.81
CA THR A 435 -24.91 36.20 14.29
C THR A 435 -23.70 36.92 13.68
N VAL A 436 -23.73 37.14 12.37
CA VAL A 436 -22.70 37.91 11.70
C VAL A 436 -23.05 39.38 11.76
N VAL A 437 -22.11 40.20 12.14
CA VAL A 437 -22.26 41.64 12.34
C VAL A 437 -21.21 42.35 11.48
N LEU A 438 -21.67 43.31 10.70
CA LEU A 438 -20.86 44.28 9.95
C LEU A 438 -21.12 45.69 10.49
N SER A 439 -20.05 46.38 10.90
CA SER A 439 -20.15 47.75 11.39
C SER A 439 -20.12 48.79 10.27
N ALA A 440 -20.55 50.02 10.54
CA ALA A 440 -20.54 51.15 9.62
C ALA A 440 -19.12 51.48 9.09
N GLN A 441 -18.07 51.23 9.89
CA GLN A 441 -16.66 51.39 9.45
C GLN A 441 -16.06 50.13 8.78
N GLY A 442 -16.91 49.11 8.45
CA GLY A 442 -16.51 47.93 7.70
C GLY A 442 -15.75 46.87 8.53
N TRP A 443 -16.02 46.75 9.84
CA TRP A 443 -15.53 45.67 10.68
C TRP A 443 -16.52 44.53 10.73
N ILE A 444 -16.07 43.30 10.41
CA ILE A 444 -16.90 42.10 10.42
C ILE A 444 -16.49 41.13 11.51
N ARG A 445 -17.46 40.43 12.09
CA ARG A 445 -17.25 39.35 13.09
C ARG A 445 -18.45 38.41 13.17
N GLY A 446 -18.20 37.17 13.58
CA GLY A 446 -19.23 36.17 13.91
C GLY A 446 -19.39 36.05 15.44
N MET A 447 -20.57 36.34 15.95
CA MET A 447 -20.91 36.22 17.38
C MET A 447 -21.67 34.91 17.59
N LYS A 448 -21.39 34.19 18.71
CA LYS A 448 -22.10 32.94 19.01
C LYS A 448 -23.53 33.23 19.50
N GLY A 449 -24.49 32.48 18.90
CA GLY A 449 -25.91 32.56 19.24
C GLY A 449 -26.72 33.39 18.23
N HIS A 450 -28.03 33.23 18.29
CA HIS A 450 -29.03 34.04 17.58
C HIS A 450 -29.75 34.95 18.61
N GLY A 451 -30.52 35.94 18.12
CA GLY A 451 -31.29 36.83 18.95
C GLY A 451 -30.44 37.81 19.78
N LEU A 452 -29.27 38.19 19.27
CA LEU A 452 -28.40 39.14 19.93
C LEU A 452 -29.00 40.53 19.86
N ASP A 453 -29.12 41.20 21.01
CA ASP A 453 -29.56 42.58 21.09
C ASP A 453 -28.49 43.50 20.46
N PRO A 454 -28.81 44.22 19.37
CA PRO A 454 -27.89 45.12 18.70
C PRO A 454 -27.31 46.19 19.62
N ASP A 455 -28.09 46.66 20.58
CA ASP A 455 -27.69 47.70 21.54
C ASP A 455 -26.69 47.20 22.58
N SER A 456 -26.64 45.91 22.81
CA SER A 456 -25.64 45.24 23.67
C SER A 456 -24.28 45.01 23.01
N THR A 457 -24.20 45.20 21.70
CA THR A 457 -23.01 44.88 20.89
C THR A 457 -22.00 46.02 20.96
N LYS A 458 -20.80 45.77 21.51
CA LYS A 458 -19.73 46.77 21.61
C LYS A 458 -19.01 46.93 20.26
N PHE A 459 -18.98 48.17 19.76
CA PHE A 459 -18.18 48.60 18.61
C PHE A 459 -16.99 49.46 19.07
N LYS A 460 -16.13 49.87 18.13
CA LYS A 460 -15.09 50.87 18.38
C LYS A 460 -15.74 52.23 18.62
N ASP A 461 -15.00 53.12 19.31
CA ASP A 461 -15.47 54.48 19.52
C ASP A 461 -15.79 55.17 18.21
N GLY A 462 -17.05 55.63 18.05
CA GLY A 462 -17.55 56.26 16.83
C GLY A 462 -17.95 55.32 15.72
N ASP A 463 -18.11 54.03 16.00
CA ASP A 463 -18.60 53.01 15.07
C ASP A 463 -19.93 52.42 15.57
N GLU A 464 -20.79 51.97 14.70
CA GLU A 464 -22.11 51.44 15.00
C GLU A 464 -22.48 50.22 14.12
N LEU A 465 -23.54 49.52 14.50
CA LEU A 465 -24.06 48.41 13.70
C LEU A 465 -24.58 48.95 12.36
N TYR A 466 -24.12 48.29 11.27
CA TYR A 466 -24.62 48.57 9.92
C TYR A 466 -25.51 47.45 9.42
N LEU A 467 -25.02 46.20 9.37
CA LEU A 467 -25.76 45.02 8.93
C LEU A 467 -25.55 43.86 9.90
N SER A 468 -26.60 43.06 10.09
CA SER A 468 -26.52 41.82 10.84
C SER A 468 -27.32 40.71 10.18
N GLU A 469 -26.83 39.46 10.24
CA GLU A 469 -27.49 38.29 9.69
C GLU A 469 -27.33 37.08 10.62
N GLU A 470 -28.42 36.39 10.87
CA GLU A 470 -28.44 35.17 11.66
C GLU A 470 -28.20 33.96 10.77
N VAL A 471 -27.12 33.19 11.05
CA VAL A 471 -26.65 32.10 10.23
C VAL A 471 -26.20 30.94 11.08
N MET A 472 -26.03 29.78 10.46
CA MET A 472 -25.28 28.69 11.07
C MET A 472 -23.79 28.79 10.68
N SER A 473 -22.90 28.24 11.50
CA SER A 473 -21.45 28.23 11.21
C SER A 473 -21.09 27.66 9.84
N THR A 474 -21.91 26.77 9.31
CA THR A 474 -21.74 26.15 7.98
C THR A 474 -22.29 26.96 6.82
N ASP A 475 -23.00 28.07 7.10
CA ASP A 475 -23.66 28.85 6.04
C ASP A 475 -22.66 29.75 5.30
N LYS A 476 -22.97 30.01 4.05
CA LYS A 476 -22.28 31.00 3.20
C LYS A 476 -23.00 32.34 3.30
N ILE A 477 -22.23 33.40 3.39
CA ILE A 477 -22.72 34.76 3.46
C ILE A 477 -22.33 35.48 2.19
N ILE A 478 -23.30 36.11 1.56
CA ILE A 478 -23.08 36.96 0.40
C ILE A 478 -23.00 38.41 0.86
N LEU A 479 -22.01 39.13 0.35
CA LEU A 479 -21.85 40.57 0.48
C LEU A 479 -21.96 41.20 -0.89
N MET A 480 -22.90 42.15 -1.03
CA MET A 480 -23.05 42.93 -2.26
C MET A 480 -22.41 44.30 -2.09
N ALA A 481 -21.47 44.61 -2.96
CA ALA A 481 -20.79 45.90 -2.96
C ALA A 481 -21.46 46.93 -3.88
N SER A 482 -21.27 48.20 -3.59
CA SER A 482 -21.86 49.33 -4.32
C SER A 482 -21.41 49.43 -5.80
N ASP A 483 -20.28 48.80 -6.14
CA ASP A 483 -19.80 48.66 -7.51
C ASP A 483 -20.45 47.47 -8.27
N GLY A 484 -21.38 46.77 -7.63
CA GLY A 484 -22.14 45.65 -8.19
C GLY A 484 -21.40 44.30 -8.14
N ARG A 485 -20.30 44.17 -7.40
CA ARG A 485 -19.64 42.90 -7.16
C ARG A 485 -20.27 42.15 -5.98
N ALA A 486 -20.33 40.81 -6.13
CA ALA A 486 -20.72 39.89 -5.08
C ALA A 486 -19.50 39.17 -4.51
N PHE A 487 -19.42 39.03 -3.20
CA PHE A 487 -18.40 38.31 -2.49
C PHE A 487 -19.04 37.25 -1.61
N THR A 488 -18.37 36.10 -1.46
CA THR A 488 -18.85 35.01 -0.59
C THR A 488 -17.86 34.74 0.53
N LEU A 489 -18.35 34.72 1.75
CA LEU A 489 -17.59 34.36 2.96
C LEU A 489 -18.25 33.17 3.66
N MET A 490 -17.45 32.30 4.25
CA MET A 490 -17.93 31.23 5.12
C MET A 490 -18.11 31.79 6.54
N ALA A 491 -19.24 31.50 7.18
CA ALA A 491 -19.53 32.01 8.52
C ALA A 491 -18.52 31.54 9.58
N ASP A 492 -18.04 30.29 9.48
CA ASP A 492 -17.05 29.72 10.40
C ASP A 492 -15.63 30.31 10.28
N LYS A 493 -15.35 30.99 9.15
CA LYS A 493 -14.04 31.64 8.90
C LYS A 493 -14.00 33.10 9.35
N LEU A 494 -15.09 33.62 9.81
CA LEU A 494 -15.14 35.00 10.32
C LEU A 494 -14.45 35.09 11.68
N PRO A 495 -13.82 36.24 12.01
CA PRO A 495 -13.24 36.45 13.30
C PRO A 495 -14.30 36.30 14.42
N GLY A 496 -13.91 35.63 15.51
CA GLY A 496 -14.83 35.35 16.62
C GLY A 496 -15.29 36.60 17.38
N GLY A 497 -16.40 36.50 18.10
CA GLY A 497 -17.06 37.61 18.79
C GLY A 497 -16.32 38.27 19.96
N ARG A 498 -15.10 37.83 20.30
CA ARG A 498 -14.26 38.51 21.29
C ARG A 498 -13.46 39.62 20.60
N GLY A 499 -13.76 40.87 20.96
CA GLY A 499 -13.13 42.05 20.36
C GLY A 499 -14.04 42.78 19.37
N HIS A 500 -13.47 43.62 18.51
CA HIS A 500 -14.22 44.44 17.55
C HIS A 500 -14.36 43.80 16.17
N GLY A 501 -13.81 42.58 15.94
CA GLY A 501 -13.73 41.92 14.63
C GLY A 501 -12.49 42.34 13.86
N GLU A 502 -12.55 42.15 12.55
CA GLU A 502 -11.48 42.53 11.61
C GLU A 502 -12.04 43.36 10.45
N PRO A 503 -11.25 44.28 9.87
CA PRO A 503 -11.66 44.97 8.67
C PRO A 503 -12.01 43.99 7.54
N ILE A 504 -13.19 44.15 6.95
CA ILE A 504 -13.67 43.24 5.88
C ILE A 504 -12.71 43.18 4.67
N ARG A 505 -11.97 44.25 4.45
CA ARG A 505 -10.96 44.37 3.37
C ARG A 505 -9.76 43.43 3.54
N LEU A 506 -9.59 42.78 4.68
CA LEU A 506 -8.61 41.69 4.84
C LEU A 506 -9.11 40.39 4.20
N SER A 507 -10.43 40.21 4.15
CA SER A 507 -11.07 38.99 3.63
C SER A 507 -11.44 39.11 2.15
N ILE A 508 -11.75 40.32 1.64
CA ILE A 508 -12.15 40.59 0.26
C ILE A 508 -11.39 41.78 -0.32
N GLU A 509 -11.20 41.80 -1.64
CA GLU A 509 -10.54 42.90 -2.37
C GLU A 509 -11.56 44.00 -2.65
N LEU A 510 -11.78 44.91 -1.70
CA LEU A 510 -12.71 46.02 -1.80
C LEU A 510 -11.92 47.35 -1.88
N GLU A 511 -12.22 48.19 -2.90
CA GLU A 511 -11.62 49.52 -3.05
C GLU A 511 -12.12 50.49 -1.99
N ASP A 512 -11.33 51.51 -1.66
CA ASP A 512 -11.69 52.47 -0.58
C ASP A 512 -12.95 53.25 -0.82
N SER A 513 -13.33 53.46 -2.09
CA SER A 513 -14.53 54.17 -2.51
C SER A 513 -15.79 53.29 -2.62
N VAL A 514 -15.67 51.99 -2.29
CA VAL A 514 -16.73 50.99 -2.48
C VAL A 514 -17.24 50.55 -1.12
N ASP A 515 -18.55 50.60 -0.90
CA ASP A 515 -19.23 50.21 0.31
C ASP A 515 -20.00 48.89 0.14
N ILE A 516 -20.30 48.19 1.22
CA ILE A 516 -21.20 47.03 1.21
C ILE A 516 -22.62 47.52 1.31
N VAL A 517 -23.47 47.14 0.35
CA VAL A 517 -24.88 47.52 0.27
C VAL A 517 -25.78 46.51 0.97
N ALA A 518 -25.46 45.22 0.89
CA ALA A 518 -26.26 44.17 1.49
C ALA A 518 -25.37 43.00 1.97
N MET A 519 -25.81 42.37 3.03
CA MET A 519 -25.26 41.15 3.59
C MET A 519 -26.41 40.18 3.88
N PHE A 520 -26.31 38.95 3.42
CA PHE A 520 -27.34 37.95 3.64
C PHE A 520 -26.80 36.53 3.56
N LYS A 521 -27.50 35.59 4.20
CA LYS A 521 -27.25 34.15 4.06
C LYS A 521 -27.62 33.71 2.63
N LEU A 522 -26.74 32.91 2.02
CA LEU A 522 -27.00 32.31 0.71
C LEU A 522 -28.09 31.24 0.81
N GLU A 523 -29.16 31.40 0.06
CA GLU A 523 -30.21 30.39 -0.14
C GLU A 523 -30.37 30.15 -1.65
N ASP A 524 -29.93 28.97 -2.13
CA ASP A 524 -29.73 28.69 -3.54
C ASP A 524 -30.90 29.07 -4.47
N GLU A 525 -32.13 28.84 -4.05
CA GLU A 525 -33.33 29.06 -4.86
C GLU A 525 -33.97 30.44 -4.62
N ARG A 526 -33.48 31.22 -3.65
CA ARG A 526 -34.04 32.52 -3.33
C ARG A 526 -33.67 33.54 -4.40
N LYS A 527 -34.65 34.41 -4.74
CA LYS A 527 -34.47 35.47 -5.74
C LYS A 527 -34.36 36.82 -5.06
N ARG A 528 -33.54 37.70 -5.67
CA ARG A 528 -33.41 39.11 -5.23
C ARG A 528 -33.57 40.05 -6.37
N VAL A 529 -34.17 41.19 -6.08
CA VAL A 529 -34.18 42.35 -6.95
C VAL A 529 -32.89 43.14 -6.74
N MET A 530 -32.21 43.41 -7.84
CA MET A 530 -31.00 44.24 -7.89
C MET A 530 -31.33 45.51 -8.66
N ALA A 531 -31.04 46.69 -8.10
CA ALA A 531 -31.22 47.94 -8.82
C ALA A 531 -30.10 48.94 -8.58
N SER A 532 -29.71 49.65 -9.62
CA SER A 532 -28.69 50.70 -9.58
C SER A 532 -29.30 52.10 -9.43
N THR A 533 -28.56 53.03 -8.87
CA THR A 533 -28.96 54.43 -8.70
C THR A 533 -29.40 55.11 -10.02
N VAL A 534 -28.95 54.62 -11.16
CA VAL A 534 -29.35 55.09 -12.48
C VAL A 534 -30.68 54.52 -12.99
N GLY A 535 -31.36 53.73 -12.14
CA GLY A 535 -32.73 53.25 -12.40
C GLY A 535 -32.83 52.04 -13.33
N TYR A 536 -31.84 51.16 -13.31
CA TYR A 536 -31.86 49.87 -13.99
C TYR A 536 -31.83 48.74 -12.96
N GLY A 537 -32.57 47.68 -13.25
CA GLY A 537 -32.61 46.52 -12.35
C GLY A 537 -33.07 45.24 -13.04
N PHE A 538 -32.90 44.13 -12.33
CA PHE A 538 -33.29 42.79 -12.75
C PHE A 538 -33.43 41.88 -11.52
N ILE A 539 -33.95 40.67 -11.73
CA ILE A 539 -34.04 39.63 -10.72
C ILE A 539 -32.87 38.69 -10.91
N VAL A 540 -32.23 38.30 -9.80
CA VAL A 540 -31.15 37.31 -9.78
C VAL A 540 -31.43 36.22 -8.74
N THR A 541 -31.09 34.98 -9.04
CA THR A 541 -31.10 33.88 -8.07
C THR A 541 -29.83 33.97 -7.21
N GLU A 542 -29.94 33.81 -5.90
CA GLU A 542 -28.78 33.98 -4.96
C GLU A 542 -27.61 33.08 -5.29
N LYS A 543 -27.86 31.84 -5.78
CA LYS A 543 -26.84 30.91 -6.25
C LYS A 543 -25.92 31.54 -7.33
N GLU A 544 -26.45 32.36 -8.19
CA GLU A 544 -25.69 33.05 -9.23
C GLU A 544 -24.76 34.14 -8.69
N LEU A 545 -24.92 34.54 -7.42
CA LEU A 545 -24.07 35.52 -6.76
C LEU A 545 -22.85 34.90 -6.09
N GLU A 546 -22.81 33.58 -5.95
CA GLU A 546 -21.71 32.89 -5.31
C GLU A 546 -20.37 33.11 -6.03
N SER A 547 -19.33 33.44 -5.28
CA SER A 547 -17.97 33.70 -5.79
C SER A 547 -16.89 33.14 -4.87
N ASN A 548 -16.03 32.28 -5.41
CA ASN A 548 -14.88 31.73 -4.69
C ASN A 548 -13.61 32.60 -4.81
N ARG A 549 -13.72 33.83 -5.37
CA ARG A 549 -12.59 34.73 -5.60
C ARG A 549 -12.60 35.88 -4.61
N LYS A 550 -11.44 36.23 -4.03
CA LYS A 550 -11.30 37.43 -3.17
C LYS A 550 -11.67 38.73 -3.88
N ALA A 551 -11.42 38.80 -5.21
CA ALA A 551 -11.80 39.93 -6.05
C ALA A 551 -13.31 40.02 -6.33
N GLY A 552 -14.09 39.01 -5.91
CA GLY A 552 -15.53 38.96 -6.12
C GLY A 552 -15.92 38.58 -7.56
N LYS A 553 -17.24 38.61 -7.80
CA LYS A 553 -17.86 38.35 -9.11
C LYS A 553 -18.74 39.57 -9.49
N GLN A 554 -18.53 40.13 -10.68
CA GLN A 554 -19.39 41.21 -11.17
C GLN A 554 -20.79 40.66 -11.47
N ALA A 555 -21.75 41.00 -10.67
CA ALA A 555 -23.16 40.62 -10.83
C ALA A 555 -23.96 41.74 -11.48
N VAL A 556 -23.82 42.97 -11.03
CA VAL A 556 -24.55 44.13 -11.55
C VAL A 556 -23.63 45.08 -12.30
N ASN A 557 -23.98 45.43 -13.52
CA ASN A 557 -23.32 46.52 -14.25
C ASN A 557 -24.02 47.83 -13.88
N THR A 558 -23.44 48.58 -12.98
CA THR A 558 -24.01 49.81 -12.44
C THR A 558 -23.90 50.99 -13.39
N GLY A 559 -23.12 50.92 -14.48
CA GLY A 559 -22.84 52.04 -15.38
C GLY A 559 -22.14 53.19 -14.65
N ASP A 560 -22.62 54.42 -14.80
CA ASP A 560 -22.08 55.61 -14.12
C ASP A 560 -22.65 55.80 -12.69
N GLY A 561 -23.44 54.83 -12.21
CA GLY A 561 -24.03 54.85 -10.87
C GLY A 561 -23.44 53.77 -9.95
N THR A 562 -24.12 53.53 -8.83
CA THR A 562 -23.81 52.49 -7.86
C THR A 562 -24.98 51.53 -7.67
N LEU A 563 -24.74 50.33 -7.17
CA LEU A 563 -25.79 49.44 -6.67
C LEU A 563 -26.44 50.12 -5.44
N ASN A 564 -27.74 50.23 -5.40
CA ASN A 564 -28.46 50.85 -4.30
C ASN A 564 -29.43 49.86 -3.62
N VAL A 565 -30.02 48.97 -4.40
CA VAL A 565 -31.01 48.02 -3.92
C VAL A 565 -30.54 46.58 -4.18
N CYS A 566 -30.60 45.79 -3.11
CA CYS A 566 -30.45 44.34 -3.15
C CYS A 566 -31.40 43.74 -2.10
N MET A 567 -32.63 43.44 -2.48
CA MET A 567 -33.66 42.98 -1.56
C MET A 567 -34.26 41.64 -2.00
N PRO A 568 -34.73 40.78 -1.09
CA PRO A 568 -35.40 39.55 -1.45
C PRO A 568 -36.70 39.85 -2.21
N VAL A 569 -37.05 38.96 -3.14
CA VAL A 569 -38.33 39.01 -3.83
C VAL A 569 -39.41 38.54 -2.86
N GLU A 570 -40.34 39.47 -2.54
CA GLU A 570 -41.52 39.19 -1.71
C GLU A 570 -42.75 39.77 -2.42
N GLY A 571 -43.70 38.91 -2.82
CA GLY A 571 -44.88 39.32 -3.56
C GLY A 571 -44.69 39.33 -5.08
N ASP A 572 -45.68 39.91 -5.79
CA ASP A 572 -45.84 39.89 -7.24
C ASP A 572 -45.73 41.26 -7.90
N MET A 573 -45.58 42.32 -7.09
CA MET A 573 -45.51 43.72 -7.58
C MET A 573 -44.21 44.37 -7.08
N LEU A 574 -43.60 45.20 -7.91
CA LEU A 574 -42.47 46.04 -7.56
C LEU A 574 -42.89 47.52 -7.51
N ALA A 575 -42.63 48.16 -6.38
CA ALA A 575 -42.75 49.60 -6.23
C ALA A 575 -41.36 50.25 -6.28
N VAL A 576 -41.17 51.19 -7.18
CA VAL A 576 -39.90 51.90 -7.40
C VAL A 576 -40.07 53.37 -7.08
N VAL A 577 -39.24 53.91 -6.19
CA VAL A 577 -39.31 55.29 -5.73
C VAL A 577 -38.07 56.06 -6.18
N GLY A 578 -38.22 57.15 -6.87
CA GLY A 578 -37.12 58.05 -7.22
C GLY A 578 -36.90 59.18 -6.24
N SER A 579 -35.69 59.74 -6.22
CA SER A 579 -35.33 60.91 -5.39
C SER A 579 -36.19 62.14 -5.73
N ASN A 580 -36.84 62.15 -6.89
CA ASN A 580 -37.84 63.14 -7.33
C ASN A 580 -39.22 62.92 -6.69
N ARG A 581 -39.35 62.02 -5.72
CA ARG A 581 -40.56 61.64 -4.97
C ARG A 581 -41.70 61.09 -5.89
N LYS A 582 -41.32 60.50 -7.05
CA LYS A 582 -42.25 59.78 -7.93
C LYS A 582 -42.09 58.28 -7.62
N MET A 583 -43.24 57.62 -7.52
CA MET A 583 -43.37 56.20 -7.36
C MET A 583 -43.96 55.56 -8.63
N LEU A 584 -43.42 54.44 -9.06
CA LEU A 584 -43.95 53.60 -10.12
C LEU A 584 -44.18 52.21 -9.56
N ILE A 585 -45.36 51.63 -9.82
CA ILE A 585 -45.66 50.25 -9.38
C ILE A 585 -46.02 49.46 -10.63
N PHE A 586 -45.44 48.30 -10.79
CA PHE A 586 -45.64 47.38 -11.89
C PHE A 586 -45.46 45.94 -11.50
N PRO A 587 -45.99 44.96 -12.27
CA PRO A 587 -45.80 43.53 -11.98
C PRO A 587 -44.32 43.12 -12.00
N LEU A 588 -43.97 42.29 -11.07
CA LEU A 588 -42.56 41.84 -10.91
C LEU A 588 -42.08 41.00 -12.09
N ASP A 589 -42.99 40.29 -12.80
CA ASP A 589 -42.72 39.48 -13.98
C ASP A 589 -42.29 40.29 -15.22
N GLU A 590 -42.44 41.64 -15.18
CA GLU A 590 -41.88 42.54 -16.19
C GLU A 590 -40.36 42.70 -16.09
N LEU A 591 -39.76 42.25 -14.94
CA LEU A 591 -38.32 42.26 -14.78
C LEU A 591 -37.67 41.00 -15.32
N PRO A 592 -36.57 41.13 -16.08
CA PRO A 592 -35.83 39.97 -16.54
C PRO A 592 -35.12 39.27 -15.36
N GLU A 593 -35.12 37.95 -15.40
CA GLU A 593 -34.26 37.15 -14.55
C GLU A 593 -32.90 36.94 -15.25
N MET A 594 -31.82 37.35 -14.60
CA MET A 594 -30.47 37.36 -15.20
C MET A 594 -29.43 36.96 -14.17
N SER A 595 -28.40 36.22 -14.60
CA SER A 595 -27.26 35.87 -13.73
C SER A 595 -26.29 37.04 -13.54
N ARG A 596 -26.28 38.01 -14.46
CA ARG A 596 -25.47 39.25 -14.43
C ARG A 596 -25.94 40.25 -15.47
N GLY A 597 -25.71 41.52 -15.23
CA GLY A 597 -25.95 42.55 -16.25
C GLY A 597 -26.40 43.87 -15.70
N LYS A 598 -26.99 44.71 -16.57
CA LYS A 598 -27.55 46.00 -16.22
C LYS A 598 -29.07 45.94 -15.91
N GLY A 599 -29.76 44.93 -16.50
CA GLY A 599 -31.19 44.79 -16.37
C GLY A 599 -31.99 45.77 -17.24
N ASN A 600 -33.33 45.81 -16.98
CA ASN A 600 -34.26 46.73 -17.62
C ASN A 600 -34.33 48.07 -16.89
N LYS A 601 -34.76 49.07 -17.60
CA LYS A 601 -34.97 50.38 -17.02
C LYS A 601 -36.26 50.38 -16.19
N LEU A 602 -36.11 50.57 -14.88
CA LEU A 602 -37.22 50.58 -13.92
C LEU A 602 -37.97 51.91 -13.96
N GLN A 603 -37.21 53.02 -13.93
CA GLN A 603 -37.75 54.38 -13.99
C GLN A 603 -36.77 55.30 -14.71
N ALA A 604 -37.27 56.29 -15.40
CA ALA A 604 -36.50 57.32 -16.12
C ALA A 604 -36.28 58.54 -15.22
N TYR A 605 -35.01 58.88 -14.97
CA TYR A 605 -34.64 60.07 -14.20
C TYR A 605 -34.11 61.17 -15.12
N ARG A 606 -34.31 62.44 -14.71
CA ARG A 606 -33.78 63.61 -15.44
C ARG A 606 -32.90 64.44 -14.50
N GLY A 607 -31.82 64.94 -15.07
CA GLY A 607 -30.89 65.79 -14.30
C GLY A 607 -30.10 64.99 -13.24
N LYS A 608 -30.24 65.39 -11.98
CA LYS A 608 -29.56 64.75 -10.82
C LYS A 608 -30.44 63.76 -10.05
N ASP A 609 -31.63 63.46 -10.57
CA ASP A 609 -32.53 62.50 -9.93
C ASP A 609 -31.96 61.07 -10.04
N THR A 610 -32.16 60.27 -9.00
CA THR A 610 -31.68 58.88 -8.91
C THR A 610 -32.78 57.97 -8.38
N LEU A 611 -32.57 56.66 -8.44
CA LEU A 611 -33.34 55.68 -7.68
C LEU A 611 -33.09 55.93 -6.19
N ALA A 612 -34.15 56.05 -5.41
CA ALA A 612 -34.06 56.23 -3.96
C ALA A 612 -34.35 54.90 -3.23
N ASP A 613 -35.41 54.18 -3.66
CA ASP A 613 -35.84 52.93 -3.06
C ASP A 613 -36.65 52.09 -4.11
#